data_e7f3b5a58547bdf1255fb13ad99c9189
#
_entry.id   e7f3b5a58547bdf1255fb13ad99c9189
#
_cell.length_a   1.000
_cell.length_b   1.000
_cell.length_c   1.000
_cell.angle_alpha   90.00
_cell.angle_beta   90.00
_cell.angle_gamma   90.00
#
_symmetry.space_group_name_H-M   'P 1'
#
loop_
_entity.id
_entity.type
_entity.pdbx_description
1 polymer ?
#
loop_
_entity_poly.entity_id
_entity_poly.type
_entity_poly.pdbx_seq_one_letter_code
_entity_poly.pdbx_strand_id
1 'polypeptide(L)'
;MEEQAEAIREVIADGSVNGLIIQPQSATKLNPLIESFTCSGRPLITFGADAMTDHKLCYIGPNAYKAGRIGCQILANYIGKQGNVFTINQVHEHMQTKERKRGFLDMVKEYYPDIHPFELNIPDNSNLYYEMVKAAIVDDDLRGLFCTDADSYIAGEVLRDMGRKDIVVVGFDLSVMGERLMKDGYLKVMIEQRPELFSYNAARVMFNYLYYNEVPEKMQYSELAIITSECLQDT
;
A
#
# COMPACT_ATOMS: atom_id res chain seq x y z
N MET A 1 -2.43 3.88 17.50
CA MET A 1 -3.50 2.86 17.59
C MET A 1 -4.42 3.05 18.81
N GLU A 2 -3.88 3.33 19.99
CA GLU A 2 -4.74 3.59 21.18
C GLU A 2 -5.65 4.81 20.99
N GLU A 3 -5.14 5.89 20.40
CA GLU A 3 -5.95 7.07 20.06
C GLU A 3 -7.11 6.74 19.12
N GLN A 4 -6.89 5.86 18.12
CA GLN A 4 -7.97 5.43 17.22
C GLN A 4 -9.00 4.58 17.96
N ALA A 5 -8.55 3.70 18.86
CA ALA A 5 -9.46 2.91 19.68
C ALA A 5 -10.31 3.78 20.62
N GLU A 6 -9.71 4.81 21.21
CA GLU A 6 -10.45 5.78 22.05
C GLU A 6 -11.48 6.56 21.25
N ALA A 7 -11.11 7.10 20.09
CA ALA A 7 -12.06 7.78 19.21
C ALA A 7 -13.23 6.87 18.79
N ILE A 8 -13.01 5.59 18.56
CA ILE A 8 -14.09 4.64 18.25
C ILE A 8 -14.98 4.43 19.49
N ARG A 9 -14.42 4.35 20.70
CA ARG A 9 -15.23 4.24 21.95
C ARG A 9 -16.11 5.45 22.16
N GLU A 10 -15.59 6.67 21.91
CA GLU A 10 -16.38 7.91 21.98
C GLU A 10 -17.54 7.87 20.99
N VAL A 11 -17.29 7.46 19.74
CA VAL A 11 -18.32 7.31 18.70
C VAL A 11 -19.35 6.22 19.06
N ILE A 12 -18.94 5.13 19.71
CA ILE A 12 -19.87 4.09 20.22
C ILE A 12 -20.82 4.70 21.25
N ALA A 13 -20.31 5.53 22.16
CA ALA A 13 -21.08 6.17 23.21
C ALA A 13 -22.00 7.29 22.67
N ASP A 14 -21.67 7.91 21.55
CA ASP A 14 -22.48 8.94 20.91
C ASP A 14 -23.61 8.32 20.07
N GLY A 15 -24.82 8.35 20.63
CA GLY A 15 -26.03 7.85 19.96
C GLY A 15 -26.48 8.67 18.74
N SER A 16 -25.90 9.84 18.48
CA SER A 16 -26.24 10.69 17.33
C SER A 16 -25.53 10.26 16.04
N VAL A 17 -24.46 9.46 16.15
CA VAL A 17 -23.69 8.97 15.00
C VAL A 17 -24.41 7.79 14.36
N ASN A 18 -24.83 7.93 13.10
CA ASN A 18 -25.60 6.91 12.38
C ASN A 18 -24.75 5.92 11.58
N GLY A 19 -23.48 6.19 11.34
CA GLY A 19 -22.56 5.32 10.61
C GLY A 19 -21.12 5.72 10.81
N LEU A 20 -20.17 4.82 10.58
CA LEU A 20 -18.73 5.03 10.78
C LEU A 20 -17.93 4.61 9.57
N ILE A 21 -17.03 5.48 9.11
CA ILE A 21 -16.08 5.20 8.04
C ILE A 21 -14.69 5.30 8.65
N ILE A 22 -13.90 4.21 8.59
CA ILE A 22 -12.57 4.17 9.20
C ILE A 22 -11.52 3.55 8.27
N GLN A 23 -10.29 4.04 8.40
CA GLN A 23 -9.09 3.35 7.92
C GLN A 23 -8.43 2.70 9.15
N PRO A 24 -8.58 1.38 9.37
CA PRO A 24 -8.09 0.74 10.59
C PRO A 24 -6.56 0.67 10.58
N GLN A 25 -5.93 1.10 11.68
CA GLN A 25 -4.48 0.98 11.88
C GLN A 25 -4.01 -0.46 12.15
N SER A 26 -4.94 -1.37 12.43
CA SER A 26 -4.67 -2.80 12.60
C SER A 26 -5.82 -3.61 12.04
N ALA A 27 -5.48 -4.67 11.30
CA ALA A 27 -6.45 -5.55 10.69
C ALA A 27 -7.29 -6.35 11.72
N THR A 28 -6.83 -6.49 12.96
CA THR A 28 -7.45 -7.37 13.96
C THR A 28 -7.72 -6.70 15.30
N LYS A 29 -6.83 -5.82 15.78
CA LYS A 29 -6.91 -5.27 17.14
C LYS A 29 -8.13 -4.38 17.39
N LEU A 30 -8.72 -3.82 16.32
CA LEU A 30 -9.93 -2.99 16.40
C LEU A 30 -11.23 -3.78 16.23
N ASN A 31 -11.15 -5.08 15.89
CA ASN A 31 -12.33 -5.90 15.62
C ASN A 31 -13.38 -5.90 16.77
N PRO A 32 -12.99 -5.98 18.06
CA PRO A 32 -13.98 -5.93 19.15
C PRO A 32 -14.75 -4.60 19.20
N LEU A 33 -14.10 -3.48 18.86
CA LEU A 33 -14.76 -2.16 18.81
C LEU A 33 -15.64 -2.03 17.56
N ILE A 34 -15.19 -2.54 16.42
CA ILE A 34 -15.98 -2.60 15.18
C ILE A 34 -17.26 -3.41 15.42
N GLU A 35 -17.12 -4.59 16.04
CA GLU A 35 -18.27 -5.45 16.40
C GLU A 35 -19.20 -4.75 17.37
N SER A 36 -18.67 -4.14 18.44
CA SER A 36 -19.47 -3.38 19.40
C SER A 36 -20.26 -2.25 18.74
N PHE A 37 -19.66 -1.51 17.80
CA PHE A 37 -20.36 -0.46 17.05
C PHE A 37 -21.47 -1.04 16.18
N THR A 38 -21.16 -2.10 15.42
CA THR A 38 -22.12 -2.67 14.45
C THR A 38 -23.24 -3.49 15.10
N CYS A 39 -23.01 -4.06 16.29
CA CYS A 39 -24.07 -4.71 17.07
C CYS A 39 -25.23 -3.77 17.47
N SER A 40 -25.00 -2.44 17.46
CA SER A 40 -26.07 -1.46 17.62
C SER A 40 -26.94 -1.26 16.36
N GLY A 41 -26.68 -1.99 15.27
CA GLY A 41 -27.35 -1.85 13.97
C GLY A 41 -26.79 -0.73 13.10
N ARG A 42 -25.75 -0.04 13.54
CA ARG A 42 -25.10 1.06 12.79
C ARG A 42 -24.10 0.51 11.77
N PRO A 43 -24.11 0.99 10.50
CA PRO A 43 -23.18 0.53 9.48
C PRO A 43 -21.76 1.04 9.73
N LEU A 44 -20.75 0.19 9.41
CA LEU A 44 -19.36 0.55 9.40
C LEU A 44 -18.74 0.19 8.07
N ILE A 45 -18.01 1.12 7.45
CA ILE A 45 -17.21 0.93 6.24
C ILE A 45 -15.73 1.05 6.60
N THR A 46 -14.93 0.09 6.15
CA THR A 46 -13.47 0.24 6.14
C THR A 46 -13.02 0.76 4.79
N PHE A 47 -12.04 1.67 4.76
CA PHE A 47 -11.49 2.19 3.50
C PHE A 47 -9.96 2.25 3.54
N GLY A 48 -9.32 2.19 2.36
CA GLY A 48 -7.87 2.22 2.25
C GLY A 48 -7.19 0.98 2.84
N ALA A 49 -7.23 0.81 4.16
CA ALA A 49 -6.86 -0.42 4.87
C ALA A 49 -8.11 -1.18 5.33
N ASP A 50 -8.02 -2.50 5.42
CA ASP A 50 -9.15 -3.33 5.82
C ASP A 50 -8.98 -3.94 7.22
N ALA A 51 -10.12 -4.27 7.85
CA ALA A 51 -10.20 -5.05 9.07
C ALA A 51 -10.68 -6.48 8.76
N MET A 52 -10.04 -7.46 9.41
CA MET A 52 -10.39 -8.89 9.26
C MET A 52 -11.62 -9.22 10.11
N THR A 53 -12.77 -8.72 9.71
CA THR A 53 -14.05 -8.97 10.36
C THR A 53 -15.19 -8.94 9.35
N ASP A 54 -16.22 -9.76 9.58
CA ASP A 54 -17.46 -9.78 8.78
C ASP A 54 -18.49 -8.75 9.27
N HIS A 55 -18.24 -8.11 10.41
CA HIS A 55 -19.16 -7.14 11.01
C HIS A 55 -19.21 -5.79 10.28
N LYS A 56 -18.27 -5.51 9.37
CA LYS A 56 -18.32 -4.31 8.51
C LYS A 56 -19.38 -4.41 7.41
N LEU A 57 -19.93 -3.28 6.99
CA LEU A 57 -20.83 -3.19 5.84
C LEU A 57 -20.09 -3.59 4.54
N CYS A 58 -18.95 -2.92 4.28
CA CYS A 58 -18.08 -3.24 3.16
C CYS A 58 -16.65 -2.68 3.39
N TYR A 59 -15.74 -3.09 2.51
CA TYR A 59 -14.41 -2.50 2.33
C TYR A 59 -14.36 -1.74 1.00
N ILE A 60 -13.73 -0.57 0.99
CA ILE A 60 -13.49 0.22 -0.22
C ILE A 60 -12.03 0.66 -0.26
N GLY A 61 -11.29 0.21 -1.27
CA GLY A 61 -9.87 0.54 -1.38
C GLY A 61 -9.11 -0.35 -2.36
N PRO A 62 -7.76 -0.24 -2.40
CA PRO A 62 -6.96 -1.02 -3.34
C PRO A 62 -6.93 -2.51 -2.99
N ASN A 63 -6.83 -3.35 -4.02
CA ASN A 63 -6.47 -4.75 -3.85
C ASN A 63 -4.95 -4.86 -3.69
N ALA A 64 -4.47 -4.87 -2.44
CA ALA A 64 -3.05 -4.86 -2.13
C ALA A 64 -2.31 -6.09 -2.68
N TYR A 65 -2.92 -7.28 -2.63
CA TYR A 65 -2.34 -8.49 -3.21
C TYR A 65 -2.14 -8.34 -4.73
N LYS A 66 -3.17 -7.86 -5.43
CA LYS A 66 -3.09 -7.61 -6.88
C LYS A 66 -2.08 -6.52 -7.20
N ALA A 67 -1.96 -5.48 -6.36
CA ALA A 67 -0.95 -4.43 -6.50
C ALA A 67 0.48 -4.98 -6.43
N GLY A 68 0.74 -5.91 -5.51
CA GLY A 68 2.02 -6.63 -5.45
C GLY A 68 2.32 -7.44 -6.71
N ARG A 69 1.34 -8.15 -7.25
CA ARG A 69 1.48 -8.90 -8.52
C ARG A 69 1.77 -7.97 -9.69
N ILE A 70 1.07 -6.83 -9.77
CA ILE A 70 1.32 -5.81 -10.81
C ILE A 70 2.75 -5.27 -10.67
N GLY A 71 3.19 -4.94 -9.45
CA GLY A 71 4.56 -4.47 -9.20
C GLY A 71 5.62 -5.47 -9.65
N CYS A 72 5.40 -6.76 -9.35
CA CYS A 72 6.28 -7.83 -9.83
C CYS A 72 6.32 -7.91 -11.36
N GLN A 73 5.17 -7.90 -12.03
CA GLN A 73 5.10 -7.96 -13.49
C GLN A 73 5.85 -6.79 -14.15
N ILE A 74 5.67 -5.59 -13.61
CA ILE A 74 6.34 -4.39 -14.11
C ILE A 74 7.86 -4.54 -13.92
N LEU A 75 8.30 -4.82 -12.69
CA LEU A 75 9.71 -4.97 -12.36
C LEU A 75 10.38 -6.05 -13.22
N ALA A 76 9.75 -7.22 -13.33
CA ALA A 76 10.25 -8.32 -14.14
C ALA A 76 10.48 -7.92 -15.61
N ASN A 77 9.55 -7.16 -16.20
CA ASN A 77 9.69 -6.70 -17.58
C ASN A 77 10.88 -5.72 -17.76
N TYR A 78 11.10 -4.85 -16.77
CA TYR A 78 12.23 -3.90 -16.82
C TYR A 78 13.59 -4.57 -16.66
N ILE A 79 13.70 -5.62 -15.82
CA ILE A 79 14.97 -6.31 -15.55
C ILE A 79 15.23 -7.53 -16.46
N GLY A 80 14.37 -7.75 -17.47
CA GLY A 80 14.54 -8.89 -18.39
C GLY A 80 14.19 -10.25 -17.77
N LYS A 81 13.35 -10.26 -16.73
CA LYS A 81 12.79 -11.45 -16.05
C LYS A 81 13.83 -12.34 -15.34
N GLN A 82 14.98 -11.79 -14.96
CA GLN A 82 16.03 -12.51 -14.26
C GLN A 82 16.85 -11.60 -13.35
N GLY A 83 17.53 -12.17 -12.37
CA GLY A 83 18.45 -11.48 -11.46
C GLY A 83 17.91 -11.30 -10.06
N ASN A 84 18.74 -10.70 -9.21
CA ASN A 84 18.43 -10.47 -7.80
C ASN A 84 17.52 -9.25 -7.63
N VAL A 85 16.54 -9.39 -6.74
CA VAL A 85 15.58 -8.32 -6.41
C VAL A 85 15.39 -8.25 -4.89
N PHE A 86 15.48 -7.07 -4.30
CA PHE A 86 15.03 -6.88 -2.92
C PHE A 86 13.57 -6.45 -2.87
N THR A 87 12.78 -7.14 -2.03
CA THR A 87 11.52 -6.61 -1.54
C THR A 87 11.79 -5.83 -0.25
N ILE A 88 11.56 -4.52 -0.28
CA ILE A 88 11.81 -3.63 0.84
C ILE A 88 10.48 -3.46 1.58
N ASN A 89 10.48 -3.84 2.87
CA ASN A 89 9.28 -3.85 3.69
C ASN A 89 9.58 -3.15 5.02
N GLN A 90 8.77 -2.16 5.38
CA GLN A 90 8.78 -1.70 6.76
C GLN A 90 8.05 -2.72 7.65
N VAL A 91 8.61 -2.97 8.83
CA VAL A 91 8.04 -3.94 9.79
C VAL A 91 6.86 -3.29 10.51
N HIS A 92 5.73 -3.23 9.83
CA HIS A 92 4.45 -2.76 10.37
C HIS A 92 3.44 -3.89 10.44
N GLU A 93 2.43 -3.72 11.29
CA GLU A 93 1.26 -4.62 11.31
C GLU A 93 0.27 -4.34 10.15
N HIS A 94 0.61 -3.46 9.20
CA HIS A 94 -0.28 -3.12 8.10
C HIS A 94 -0.49 -4.30 7.14
N MET A 95 -1.74 -4.69 7.00
CA MET A 95 -2.13 -5.78 6.10
C MET A 95 -1.74 -5.48 4.65
N GLN A 96 -1.81 -4.22 4.24
CA GLN A 96 -1.50 -3.81 2.86
C GLN A 96 -0.08 -4.16 2.44
N THR A 97 0.93 -3.80 3.24
CA THR A 97 2.34 -4.09 2.92
C THR A 97 2.61 -5.58 2.88
N LYS A 98 2.01 -6.35 3.80
CA LYS A 98 2.09 -7.81 3.82
C LYS A 98 1.48 -8.43 2.57
N GLU A 99 0.30 -7.97 2.16
CA GLU A 99 -0.39 -8.48 0.97
C GLU A 99 0.32 -8.08 -0.33
N ARG A 100 0.88 -6.86 -0.42
CA ARG A 100 1.73 -6.45 -1.55
C ARG A 100 2.95 -7.36 -1.68
N LYS A 101 3.66 -7.59 -0.58
CA LYS A 101 4.80 -8.52 -0.56
C LYS A 101 4.38 -9.92 -0.99
N ARG A 102 3.32 -10.46 -0.41
CA ARG A 102 2.80 -11.78 -0.77
C ARG A 102 2.46 -11.87 -2.25
N GLY A 103 1.74 -10.89 -2.78
CA GLY A 103 1.40 -10.85 -4.20
C GLY A 103 2.61 -10.80 -5.12
N PHE A 104 3.66 -10.06 -4.74
CA PHE A 104 4.92 -10.01 -5.45
C PHE A 104 5.62 -11.38 -5.47
N LEU A 105 5.81 -11.99 -4.30
CA LEU A 105 6.51 -13.27 -4.16
C LEU A 105 5.76 -14.43 -4.85
N ASP A 106 4.43 -14.46 -4.74
CA ASP A 106 3.61 -15.47 -5.43
C ASP A 106 3.76 -15.33 -6.96
N MET A 107 3.79 -14.09 -7.48
CA MET A 107 3.96 -13.83 -8.92
C MET A 107 5.35 -14.25 -9.41
N VAL A 108 6.42 -13.98 -8.62
CA VAL A 108 7.77 -14.48 -8.93
C VAL A 108 7.74 -16.00 -9.04
N LYS A 109 7.21 -16.68 -8.03
CA LYS A 109 7.17 -18.14 -7.98
C LYS A 109 6.38 -18.76 -9.14
N GLU A 110 5.29 -18.12 -9.56
CA GLU A 110 4.40 -18.63 -10.60
C GLU A 110 4.94 -18.40 -12.02
N TYR A 111 5.62 -17.26 -12.27
CA TYR A 111 5.89 -16.79 -13.64
C TYR A 111 7.33 -16.39 -13.91
N TYR A 112 8.17 -16.17 -12.90
CA TYR A 112 9.51 -15.63 -13.07
C TYR A 112 10.57 -16.41 -12.25
N PRO A 113 10.81 -17.69 -12.55
CA PRO A 113 11.68 -18.57 -11.75
C PRO A 113 13.16 -18.12 -11.73
N ASP A 114 13.58 -17.30 -12.69
CA ASP A 114 14.96 -16.78 -12.77
C ASP A 114 15.13 -15.44 -12.02
N ILE A 115 14.06 -14.93 -11.38
CA ILE A 115 14.15 -13.82 -10.43
C ILE A 115 14.34 -14.39 -9.03
N HIS A 116 15.38 -13.91 -8.33
CA HIS A 116 15.70 -14.32 -6.96
C HIS A 116 15.34 -13.23 -5.97
N PRO A 117 14.18 -13.32 -5.30
CA PRO A 117 13.75 -12.31 -4.34
C PRO A 117 14.43 -12.49 -2.99
N PHE A 118 14.96 -11.39 -2.45
CA PHE A 118 15.48 -11.28 -1.09
C PHE A 118 14.61 -10.29 -0.31
N GLU A 119 14.45 -10.52 0.99
CA GLU A 119 13.67 -9.63 1.84
C GLU A 119 14.58 -8.66 2.62
N LEU A 120 14.33 -7.38 2.49
CA LEU A 120 14.91 -6.34 3.33
C LEU A 120 13.82 -5.78 4.26
N ASN A 121 13.79 -6.27 5.49
CA ASN A 121 12.83 -5.87 6.49
C ASN A 121 13.40 -4.71 7.32
N ILE A 122 12.85 -3.53 7.16
CA ILE A 122 13.31 -2.30 7.80
C ILE A 122 12.46 -2.06 9.05
N PRO A 123 13.08 -1.89 10.25
CA PRO A 123 12.35 -1.48 11.45
C PRO A 123 11.60 -0.17 11.22
N ASP A 124 10.52 0.04 11.98
CA ASP A 124 9.71 1.26 11.94
C ASP A 124 10.50 2.48 12.49
N ASN A 125 11.58 2.80 11.77
CA ASN A 125 12.45 3.94 12.05
C ASN A 125 13.09 4.38 10.74
N SER A 126 12.63 5.50 10.19
CA SER A 126 13.11 6.06 8.93
C SER A 126 14.62 6.30 8.86
N ASN A 127 15.30 6.52 10.00
CA ASN A 127 16.74 6.74 10.04
C ASN A 127 17.56 5.51 9.61
N LEU A 128 16.98 4.31 9.70
CA LEU A 128 17.66 3.07 9.27
C LEU A 128 17.36 2.70 7.80
N TYR A 129 16.30 3.24 7.22
CA TYR A 129 15.89 2.89 5.86
C TYR A 129 17.00 3.17 4.85
N TYR A 130 17.53 4.38 4.84
CA TYR A 130 18.59 4.80 3.94
C TYR A 130 19.85 3.90 4.06
N GLU A 131 20.33 3.68 5.28
CA GLU A 131 21.56 2.91 5.51
C GLU A 131 21.37 1.42 5.17
N MET A 132 20.22 0.85 5.48
CA MET A 132 19.93 -0.54 5.16
C MET A 132 19.81 -0.77 3.65
N VAL A 133 19.12 0.12 2.93
CA VAL A 133 19.03 0.06 1.46
C VAL A 133 20.42 0.26 0.84
N LYS A 134 21.20 1.22 1.33
CA LYS A 134 22.57 1.45 0.86
C LYS A 134 23.46 0.23 1.04
N ALA A 135 23.36 -0.46 2.17
CA ALA A 135 24.09 -1.70 2.41
C ALA A 135 23.67 -2.85 1.47
N ALA A 136 22.36 -2.92 1.13
CA ALA A 136 21.83 -3.95 0.24
C ALA A 136 22.24 -3.76 -1.24
N ILE A 137 22.48 -2.51 -1.67
CA ILE A 137 22.80 -2.17 -3.08
C ILE A 137 24.26 -2.54 -3.47
N VAL A 138 25.05 -3.06 -2.57
CA VAL A 138 26.46 -3.45 -2.85
C VAL A 138 26.54 -4.70 -3.71
N ASP A 139 25.46 -5.47 -3.85
CA ASP A 139 25.39 -6.67 -4.70
C ASP A 139 25.43 -6.26 -6.18
N ASP A 140 26.45 -6.74 -6.92
CA ASP A 140 26.63 -6.45 -8.35
C ASP A 140 25.55 -7.12 -9.22
N ASP A 141 24.91 -8.20 -8.74
CA ASP A 141 23.84 -8.90 -9.45
C ASP A 141 22.43 -8.34 -9.14
N LEU A 142 22.35 -7.31 -8.29
CA LEU A 142 21.09 -6.65 -7.99
C LEU A 142 20.53 -5.91 -9.20
N ARG A 143 19.30 -6.25 -9.60
CA ARG A 143 18.61 -5.66 -10.75
C ARG A 143 17.42 -4.79 -10.36
N GLY A 144 16.80 -5.05 -9.20
CA GLY A 144 15.60 -4.33 -8.85
C GLY A 144 15.29 -4.25 -7.38
N LEU A 145 14.51 -3.23 -7.04
CA LEU A 145 13.94 -2.99 -5.72
C LEU A 145 12.42 -2.88 -5.85
N PHE A 146 11.70 -3.65 -5.06
CA PHE A 146 10.25 -3.54 -4.90
C PHE A 146 9.95 -3.02 -3.51
N CYS A 147 9.55 -1.76 -3.40
CA CYS A 147 9.19 -1.12 -2.14
C CYS A 147 7.70 -1.30 -1.87
N THR A 148 7.33 -1.88 -0.72
CA THR A 148 5.93 -2.18 -0.40
C THR A 148 5.15 -1.03 0.22
N ASP A 149 5.83 0.06 0.57
CA ASP A 149 5.31 1.24 1.25
C ASP A 149 5.55 2.54 0.46
N ALA A 150 5.14 3.68 1.04
CA ALA A 150 5.27 5.01 0.42
C ALA A 150 6.69 5.60 0.49
N ASP A 151 7.62 4.98 1.25
CA ASP A 151 8.99 5.49 1.44
C ASP A 151 9.95 5.07 0.32
N SER A 152 9.43 4.59 -0.81
CA SER A 152 10.19 4.21 -2.00
C SER A 152 11.11 5.33 -2.53
N TYR A 153 10.81 6.61 -2.26
CA TYR A 153 11.68 7.73 -2.60
C TYR A 153 13.06 7.64 -1.93
N ILE A 154 13.13 7.06 -0.70
CA ILE A 154 14.43 6.88 0.00
C ILE A 154 15.33 5.92 -0.78
N ALA A 155 14.76 4.84 -1.35
CA ALA A 155 15.52 3.95 -2.24
C ALA A 155 16.06 4.72 -3.46
N GLY A 156 15.25 5.59 -4.05
CA GLY A 156 15.66 6.48 -5.14
C GLY A 156 16.79 7.44 -4.75
N GLU A 157 16.75 8.02 -3.53
CA GLU A 157 17.82 8.87 -3.01
C GLU A 157 19.14 8.09 -2.85
N VAL A 158 19.08 6.89 -2.29
CA VAL A 158 20.27 6.02 -2.18
C VAL A 158 20.87 5.73 -3.54
N LEU A 159 20.04 5.37 -4.54
CA LEU A 159 20.52 5.13 -5.91
C LEU A 159 21.15 6.38 -6.53
N ARG A 160 20.57 7.56 -6.31
CA ARG A 160 21.13 8.84 -6.77
C ARG A 160 22.53 9.08 -6.16
N ASP A 161 22.64 8.94 -4.85
CA ASP A 161 23.88 9.20 -4.12
C ASP A 161 24.98 8.20 -4.46
N MET A 162 24.60 6.98 -4.90
CA MET A 162 25.52 5.94 -5.39
C MET A 162 25.72 5.97 -6.91
N GLY A 163 25.01 6.82 -7.64
CA GLY A 163 25.07 6.90 -9.11
C GLY A 163 24.53 5.66 -9.85
N ARG A 164 23.65 4.86 -9.21
CA ARG A 164 23.14 3.59 -9.72
C ARG A 164 21.80 3.78 -10.44
N LYS A 165 21.81 3.98 -11.75
CA LYS A 165 20.59 4.05 -12.61
C LYS A 165 20.22 2.71 -13.23
N ASP A 166 21.08 1.72 -13.08
CA ASP A 166 20.92 0.36 -13.60
C ASP A 166 19.96 -0.49 -12.76
N ILE A 167 19.71 -0.12 -11.51
CA ILE A 167 18.76 -0.79 -10.62
C ILE A 167 17.37 -0.18 -10.80
N VAL A 168 16.39 -1.03 -11.06
CA VAL A 168 14.99 -0.62 -11.27
C VAL A 168 14.24 -0.56 -9.96
N VAL A 169 13.67 0.59 -9.63
CA VAL A 169 12.79 0.75 -8.46
C VAL A 169 11.33 0.80 -8.90
N VAL A 170 10.51 -0.07 -8.31
CA VAL A 170 9.05 -0.03 -8.37
C VAL A 170 8.52 0.13 -6.94
N GLY A 171 7.69 1.13 -6.72
CA GLY A 171 7.14 1.45 -5.40
C GLY A 171 5.72 1.99 -5.46
N PHE A 172 5.28 2.55 -4.35
CA PHE A 172 3.93 3.07 -4.18
C PHE A 172 3.94 4.55 -3.78
N ASP A 173 2.86 5.25 -4.15
CA ASP A 173 2.51 6.59 -3.70
C ASP A 173 3.62 7.64 -4.00
N LEU A 174 3.48 8.32 -5.12
CA LEU A 174 4.47 9.26 -5.62
C LEU A 174 4.49 10.55 -4.78
N SER A 175 5.60 10.78 -4.08
CA SER A 175 5.84 12.02 -3.34
C SER A 175 6.50 13.08 -4.22
N VAL A 176 6.52 14.34 -3.77
CA VAL A 176 7.24 15.44 -4.46
C VAL A 176 8.72 15.12 -4.68
N MET A 177 9.38 14.44 -3.71
CA MET A 177 10.75 13.98 -3.88
C MET A 177 10.80 12.83 -4.89
N GLY A 178 9.83 11.91 -4.85
CA GLY A 178 9.70 10.82 -5.81
C GLY A 178 9.57 11.32 -7.26
N GLU A 179 8.82 12.40 -7.50
CA GLU A 179 8.71 13.01 -8.84
C GLU A 179 10.07 13.48 -9.37
N ARG A 180 10.86 14.15 -8.54
CA ARG A 180 12.21 14.59 -8.91
C ARG A 180 13.11 13.42 -9.26
N LEU A 181 13.13 12.40 -8.40
CA LEU A 181 13.92 11.20 -8.60
C LEU A 181 13.48 10.40 -9.84
N MET A 182 12.18 10.45 -10.18
CA MET A 182 11.65 9.84 -11.40
C MET A 182 12.07 10.62 -12.64
N LYS A 183 12.00 11.96 -12.62
CA LYS A 183 12.53 12.82 -13.70
C LYS A 183 14.03 12.59 -13.91
N ASP A 184 14.79 12.41 -12.82
CA ASP A 184 16.23 12.13 -12.86
C ASP A 184 16.57 10.67 -13.25
N GLY A 185 15.57 9.80 -13.35
CA GLY A 185 15.68 8.40 -13.78
C GLY A 185 16.09 7.39 -12.71
N TYR A 186 16.02 7.75 -11.42
CA TYR A 186 16.31 6.85 -10.29
C TYR A 186 15.09 6.08 -9.80
N LEU A 187 13.87 6.58 -10.02
CA LEU A 187 12.63 5.82 -9.87
C LEU A 187 12.05 5.55 -11.25
N LYS A 188 11.66 4.32 -11.53
CA LYS A 188 11.14 3.95 -12.86
C LYS A 188 9.62 3.96 -12.92
N VAL A 189 8.96 3.36 -11.92
CA VAL A 189 7.51 3.22 -11.90
C VAL A 189 6.99 3.34 -10.48
N MET A 190 5.93 4.13 -10.31
CA MET A 190 5.17 4.21 -9.08
C MET A 190 3.74 3.73 -9.29
N ILE A 191 3.20 3.02 -8.31
CA ILE A 191 1.82 2.53 -8.32
C ILE A 191 1.01 3.43 -7.39
N GLU A 192 0.10 4.20 -7.99
CA GLU A 192 -0.78 5.13 -7.27
C GLU A 192 -2.10 4.46 -6.91
N GLN A 193 -2.53 4.66 -5.66
CA GLN A 193 -3.76 4.08 -5.12
C GLN A 193 -4.96 5.00 -5.24
N ARG A 194 -4.74 6.30 -5.48
CA ARG A 194 -5.78 7.34 -5.58
C ARG A 194 -6.67 7.41 -4.35
N PRO A 195 -6.11 7.75 -3.17
CA PRO A 195 -6.84 7.76 -1.91
C PRO A 195 -8.06 8.69 -1.91
N GLU A 196 -8.03 9.76 -2.70
CA GLU A 196 -9.15 10.67 -2.88
C GLU A 196 -10.40 9.98 -3.45
N LEU A 197 -10.22 9.02 -4.38
CA LEU A 197 -11.33 8.32 -5.03
C LEU A 197 -12.00 7.32 -4.09
N PHE A 198 -11.24 6.51 -3.38
CA PHE A 198 -11.85 5.53 -2.47
C PHE A 198 -12.39 6.19 -1.21
N SER A 199 -11.82 7.31 -0.75
CA SER A 199 -12.37 8.10 0.35
C SER A 199 -13.72 8.71 -0.03
N TYR A 200 -13.81 9.33 -1.22
CA TYR A 200 -15.07 9.84 -1.76
C TYR A 200 -16.11 8.71 -1.92
N ASN A 201 -15.70 7.58 -2.47
CA ASN A 201 -16.60 6.44 -2.66
C ASN A 201 -17.11 5.88 -1.32
N ALA A 202 -16.28 5.85 -0.27
CA ALA A 202 -16.72 5.41 1.05
C ALA A 202 -17.82 6.30 1.61
N ALA A 203 -17.67 7.62 1.49
CA ALA A 203 -18.70 8.58 1.90
C ALA A 203 -19.99 8.41 1.07
N ARG A 204 -19.87 8.25 -0.25
CA ARG A 204 -21.02 8.04 -1.16
C ARG A 204 -21.77 6.74 -0.84
N VAL A 205 -21.04 5.64 -0.62
CA VAL A 205 -21.64 4.34 -0.30
C VAL A 205 -22.36 4.41 1.06
N MET A 206 -21.75 5.03 2.07
CA MET A 206 -22.40 5.23 3.37
C MET A 206 -23.68 6.05 3.23
N PHE A 207 -23.64 7.15 2.47
CA PHE A 207 -24.83 7.98 2.22
C PHE A 207 -25.93 7.18 1.52
N ASN A 208 -25.60 6.45 0.47
CA ASN A 208 -26.57 5.63 -0.27
C ASN A 208 -27.20 4.56 0.61
N TYR A 209 -26.39 3.91 1.46
CA TYR A 209 -26.89 2.91 2.39
C TYR A 209 -27.87 3.51 3.41
N LEU A 210 -27.49 4.63 4.04
CA LEU A 210 -28.31 5.27 5.09
C LEU A 210 -29.57 5.94 4.55
N TYR A 211 -29.52 6.51 3.34
CA TYR A 211 -30.61 7.31 2.79
C TYR A 211 -31.51 6.55 1.83
N TYR A 212 -30.92 5.67 0.98
CA TYR A 212 -31.66 4.93 -0.03
C TYR A 212 -31.80 3.43 0.29
N ASN A 213 -31.22 2.95 1.39
CA ASN A 213 -31.15 1.52 1.74
C ASN A 213 -30.45 0.66 0.66
N GLU A 214 -29.53 1.22 -0.09
CA GLU A 214 -28.73 0.49 -1.08
C GLU A 214 -27.65 -0.34 -0.38
N VAL A 215 -27.76 -1.67 -0.46
CA VAL A 215 -26.76 -2.57 0.13
C VAL A 215 -25.58 -2.71 -0.82
N PRO A 216 -24.35 -2.30 -0.41
CA PRO A 216 -23.19 -2.38 -1.27
C PRO A 216 -22.62 -3.80 -1.38
N GLU A 217 -21.79 -4.01 -2.41
CA GLU A 217 -20.93 -5.19 -2.46
C GLU A 217 -19.93 -5.17 -1.30
N LYS A 218 -19.60 -6.35 -0.75
CA LYS A 218 -18.71 -6.48 0.42
C LYS A 218 -17.30 -5.96 0.18
N MET A 219 -16.78 -6.11 -1.04
CA MET A 219 -15.43 -5.70 -1.43
C MET A 219 -15.50 -4.84 -2.69
N GLN A 220 -15.18 -3.56 -2.57
CA GLN A 220 -15.14 -2.61 -3.69
C GLN A 220 -13.71 -2.17 -3.93
N TYR A 221 -13.06 -2.80 -4.91
CA TYR A 221 -11.68 -2.49 -5.23
C TYR A 221 -11.56 -1.24 -6.11
N SER A 222 -10.72 -0.30 -5.65
CA SER A 222 -10.34 0.87 -6.44
C SER A 222 -9.33 0.52 -7.54
N GLU A 223 -9.35 1.31 -8.60
CA GLU A 223 -8.34 1.23 -9.66
C GLU A 223 -6.97 1.67 -9.14
N LEU A 224 -5.93 1.06 -9.71
CA LEU A 224 -4.54 1.46 -9.49
C LEU A 224 -4.05 2.20 -10.75
N ALA A 225 -3.33 3.30 -10.57
CA ALA A 225 -2.67 3.98 -11.67
C ALA A 225 -1.18 3.63 -11.70
N ILE A 226 -0.65 3.45 -12.90
CA ILE A 226 0.78 3.20 -13.11
C ILE A 226 1.39 4.52 -13.59
N ILE A 227 2.30 5.07 -12.81
CA ILE A 227 2.95 6.34 -13.07
C ILE A 227 4.38 6.10 -13.53
N THR A 228 4.71 6.69 -14.67
CA THR A 228 6.08 6.73 -15.22
C THR A 228 6.49 8.20 -15.41
N SER A 229 7.74 8.46 -15.78
CA SER A 229 8.22 9.83 -16.04
C SER A 229 7.36 10.60 -17.04
N GLU A 230 6.80 9.93 -18.04
CA GLU A 230 5.94 10.55 -19.06
C GLU A 230 4.56 10.99 -18.52
N CYS A 231 4.17 10.51 -17.33
CA CYS A 231 2.94 10.95 -16.67
C CYS A 231 3.13 12.26 -15.90
N LEU A 232 4.38 12.71 -15.71
CA LEU A 232 4.70 13.90 -14.93
C LEU A 232 4.57 15.14 -15.82
N GLN A 233 3.96 16.20 -15.26
CA GLN A 233 3.87 17.46 -15.98
C GLN A 233 5.25 18.12 -16.11
N ASP A 234 5.53 18.71 -17.25
CA ASP A 234 6.67 19.60 -17.43
C ASP A 234 6.44 20.87 -16.60
N THR A 235 7.22 21.02 -15.53
CA THR A 235 7.25 22.25 -14.72
C THR A 235 8.43 23.11 -15.08
#